data_96d200e942df7855dd5b9cd79e009b43
#
_entry.id   96d200e942df7855dd5b9cd79e009b43
#
_cell.length_a   1.000
_cell.length_b   1.000
_cell.length_c   1.000
_cell.angle_alpha   90.00
_cell.angle_beta   90.00
_cell.angle_gamma   90.00
#
_symmetry.space_group_name_H-M   'P 1'
#
loop_
_entity.id
_entity.type
_entity.pdbx_description
1 polymer ?
#
loop_
_entity_poly.entity_id
_entity_poly.type
_entity_poly.pdbx_seq_one_letter_code
_entity_poly.pdbx_strand_id
1 'polypeptide(L)'
;MKRYCFLLIFSLIEITIQAASNIRITPVPSLPQLPVSAIHRIFQDSEGLMWYGTVNGLCCDDGYQINVIRSDINTPGLLNDNTIQSIAEDERGRIWFGTDHGAYMLDKTSRQVTPLDAERLQTSFIYSIRKTSDGAMWVATGHKLLRYKTEGKLQKTYLLYDHEGKPSWMAGFCESRQKQILITVGREGIYRYDKKTDTFTCYANPPSGRNLTCIVQDRTHNYFWVGTSSDGLLLFDPSAPKDSIYTYSPLPVNPMGEAEGDILYLEQDNREGILWMTTRSSLIAMRYDEARRCLRQTDFRLPAEYGNMLNKFTRTKTETSG
;
A
#
# COMPACT_ATOMS: atom_id res chain seq x y z
N MET A 1 -30.75 -67.48 -23.14
CA MET A 1 -29.76 -66.46 -23.54
C MET A 1 -29.93 -65.24 -22.66
N LYS A 2 -29.06 -65.07 -21.65
CA LYS A 2 -29.07 -63.91 -20.73
C LYS A 2 -28.08 -62.87 -21.27
N ARG A 3 -28.59 -61.69 -21.64
CA ARG A 3 -27.78 -60.55 -22.02
C ARG A 3 -27.36 -59.81 -20.76
N TYR A 4 -26.08 -59.78 -20.43
CA TYR A 4 -25.52 -58.91 -19.40
C TYR A 4 -25.20 -57.54 -20.02
N CYS A 5 -25.93 -56.52 -19.60
CA CYS A 5 -25.59 -55.13 -19.84
C CYS A 5 -24.47 -54.74 -18.87
N PHE A 6 -23.26 -54.50 -19.39
CA PHE A 6 -22.16 -53.84 -18.64
C PHE A 6 -22.39 -52.32 -18.67
N LEU A 7 -22.79 -51.78 -17.54
CA LEU A 7 -22.76 -50.33 -17.33
C LEU A 7 -21.33 -49.93 -16.95
N LEU A 8 -20.62 -49.34 -17.91
CA LEU A 8 -19.36 -48.65 -17.67
C LEU A 8 -19.68 -47.32 -17.03
N ILE A 9 -19.49 -47.21 -15.68
CA ILE A 9 -19.46 -45.96 -14.96
C ILE A 9 -18.10 -45.31 -15.24
N PHE A 10 -18.07 -44.38 -16.18
CA PHE A 10 -16.96 -43.44 -16.31
C PHE A 10 -17.06 -42.44 -15.15
N SER A 11 -16.30 -42.67 -14.08
CA SER A 11 -16.03 -41.62 -13.10
C SER A 11 -15.15 -40.55 -13.78
N LEU A 12 -15.75 -39.46 -14.17
CA LEU A 12 -15.05 -38.23 -14.50
C LEU A 12 -14.33 -37.73 -13.24
N ILE A 13 -13.08 -38.12 -13.08
CA ILE A 13 -12.19 -37.46 -12.17
C ILE A 13 -11.89 -36.11 -12.85
N GLU A 14 -12.55 -35.06 -12.44
CA GLU A 14 -12.13 -33.68 -12.71
C GLU A 14 -10.78 -33.47 -12.04
N ILE A 15 -9.71 -33.71 -12.77
CA ILE A 15 -8.38 -33.24 -12.40
C ILE A 15 -8.43 -31.73 -12.63
N THR A 16 -8.80 -30.99 -11.61
CA THR A 16 -8.52 -29.55 -11.59
C THR A 16 -7.01 -29.41 -11.56
N ILE A 17 -6.42 -29.22 -12.74
CA ILE A 17 -5.03 -28.76 -12.87
C ILE A 17 -5.07 -27.32 -12.30
N GLN A 18 -4.76 -27.20 -11.04
CA GLN A 18 -4.50 -25.93 -10.40
C GLN A 18 -3.18 -25.46 -11.02
N ALA A 19 -3.27 -24.58 -12.04
CA ALA A 19 -2.09 -23.94 -12.59
C ALA A 19 -1.44 -23.19 -11.42
N ALA A 20 -0.35 -23.74 -10.92
CA ALA A 20 0.50 -23.03 -9.99
C ALA A 20 0.94 -21.74 -10.71
N SER A 21 0.54 -20.58 -10.20
CA SER A 21 1.03 -19.32 -10.74
C SER A 21 2.55 -19.33 -10.54
N ASN A 22 3.30 -19.43 -11.63
CA ASN A 22 4.76 -19.39 -11.60
C ASN A 22 5.21 -17.95 -11.34
N ILE A 23 5.13 -17.53 -10.07
CA ILE A 23 5.67 -16.24 -9.64
C ILE A 23 7.19 -16.36 -9.70
N ARG A 24 7.79 -15.60 -10.60
CA ARG A 24 9.23 -15.53 -10.76
C ARG A 24 9.76 -14.25 -10.11
N ILE A 25 10.74 -14.40 -9.23
CA ILE A 25 11.50 -13.29 -8.66
C ILE A 25 12.78 -13.14 -9.47
N THR A 26 13.03 -11.92 -9.93
CA THR A 26 14.28 -11.58 -10.64
C THR A 26 14.89 -10.34 -10.00
N PRO A 27 16.22 -10.31 -9.79
CA PRO A 27 16.89 -9.10 -9.37
C PRO A 27 16.69 -7.97 -10.39
N VAL A 28 16.53 -6.74 -9.90
CA VAL A 28 16.52 -5.56 -10.76
C VAL A 28 17.97 -5.17 -11.06
N PRO A 29 18.41 -5.14 -12.34
CA PRO A 29 19.83 -4.96 -12.70
C PRO A 29 20.45 -3.65 -12.21
N SER A 30 19.66 -2.58 -12.08
CA SER A 30 20.10 -1.26 -11.63
C SER A 30 20.28 -1.14 -10.10
N LEU A 31 19.72 -2.04 -9.30
CA LEU A 31 19.80 -1.96 -7.83
C LEU A 31 21.21 -1.83 -7.24
N PRO A 32 22.27 -2.45 -7.78
CA PRO A 32 23.63 -2.23 -7.27
C PRO A 32 24.14 -0.79 -7.36
N GLN A 33 23.50 0.07 -8.17
CA GLN A 33 23.82 1.49 -8.31
C GLN A 33 23.16 2.37 -7.25
N LEU A 34 22.24 1.82 -6.44
CA LEU A 34 21.63 2.58 -5.34
C LEU A 34 22.69 2.97 -4.30
N PRO A 35 22.63 4.20 -3.77
CA PRO A 35 23.59 4.66 -2.77
C PRO A 35 23.53 3.89 -1.45
N VAL A 36 22.43 3.20 -1.21
CA VAL A 36 22.16 2.37 -0.02
C VAL A 36 21.16 1.27 -0.35
N SER A 37 21.21 0.18 0.40
CA SER A 37 20.30 -0.97 0.25
C SER A 37 18.94 -0.79 0.97
N ALA A 38 18.83 0.19 1.89
CA ALA A 38 17.59 0.41 2.64
C ALA A 38 16.60 1.26 1.81
N ILE A 39 15.62 0.59 1.24
CA ILE A 39 14.52 1.18 0.45
C ILE A 39 13.27 1.20 1.32
N HIS A 40 12.71 2.40 1.55
CA HIS A 40 11.46 2.58 2.29
C HIS A 40 10.25 2.62 1.36
N ARG A 41 10.42 3.08 0.12
CA ARG A 41 9.34 3.23 -0.84
C ARG A 41 9.81 2.93 -2.26
N ILE A 42 8.94 2.25 -3.02
CA ILE A 42 9.09 2.04 -4.45
C ILE A 42 7.85 2.62 -5.13
N PHE A 43 8.06 3.34 -6.21
CA PHE A 43 6.97 3.96 -6.97
C PHE A 43 7.33 3.97 -8.46
N GLN A 44 6.39 3.59 -9.33
CA GLN A 44 6.51 3.76 -10.76
C GLN A 44 5.63 4.93 -11.20
N ASP A 45 6.23 5.90 -11.87
CA ASP A 45 5.50 7.06 -12.36
C ASP A 45 4.74 6.78 -13.67
N SER A 46 4.03 7.77 -14.18
CA SER A 46 3.23 7.66 -15.39
C SER A 46 4.05 7.48 -16.67
N GLU A 47 5.33 7.85 -16.64
CA GLU A 47 6.29 7.69 -17.75
C GLU A 47 7.03 6.33 -17.70
N GLY A 48 6.78 5.54 -16.64
CA GLY A 48 7.42 4.23 -16.44
C GLY A 48 8.73 4.27 -15.66
N LEU A 49 9.22 5.45 -15.25
CA LEU A 49 10.42 5.57 -14.43
C LEU A 49 10.19 4.99 -13.04
N MET A 50 11.22 4.32 -12.52
CA MET A 50 11.20 3.77 -11.17
C MET A 50 11.80 4.74 -10.18
N TRP A 51 11.07 5.02 -9.11
CA TRP A 51 11.48 5.87 -8.01
C TRP A 51 11.67 5.05 -6.75
N TYR A 52 12.83 5.21 -6.12
CA TYR A 52 13.15 4.56 -4.85
C TYR A 52 13.36 5.62 -3.76
N GLY A 53 12.53 5.57 -2.75
CA GLY A 53 12.74 6.33 -1.52
C GLY A 53 13.67 5.57 -0.59
N THR A 54 14.84 6.13 -0.34
CA THR A 54 15.87 5.50 0.49
C THR A 54 16.17 6.32 1.74
N VAL A 55 17.00 5.80 2.63
CA VAL A 55 17.55 6.57 3.78
C VAL A 55 18.58 7.62 3.34
N ASN A 56 18.97 7.64 2.08
CA ASN A 56 20.00 8.56 1.56
C ASN A 56 19.57 9.22 0.24
N GLY A 57 18.33 9.66 0.17
CA GLY A 57 17.79 10.42 -0.93
C GLY A 57 16.71 9.72 -1.73
N LEU A 58 16.10 10.48 -2.62
CA LEU A 58 15.17 10.03 -3.64
C LEU A 58 15.94 9.63 -4.89
N CYS A 59 15.82 8.38 -5.30
CA CYS A 59 16.50 7.82 -6.46
C CYS A 59 15.53 7.65 -7.62
N CYS A 60 15.91 8.06 -8.81
CA CYS A 60 15.19 7.86 -10.06
C CYS A 60 16.00 6.93 -10.96
N ASP A 61 15.40 5.82 -11.36
CA ASP A 61 15.97 4.81 -12.24
C ASP A 61 15.28 4.88 -13.61
N ASP A 62 16.02 5.13 -14.65
CA ASP A 62 15.57 5.17 -16.05
C ASP A 62 15.86 3.86 -16.81
N GLY A 63 16.29 2.83 -16.08
CA GLY A 63 16.69 1.52 -16.62
C GLY A 63 18.16 1.44 -17.05
N TYR A 64 18.89 2.56 -17.11
CA TYR A 64 20.29 2.64 -17.47
C TYR A 64 21.16 3.17 -16.32
N GLN A 65 20.68 4.18 -15.62
CA GLN A 65 21.37 4.82 -14.52
C GLN A 65 20.41 5.24 -13.42
N ILE A 66 20.96 5.40 -12.22
CA ILE A 66 20.22 5.92 -11.07
C ILE A 66 20.69 7.34 -10.76
N ASN A 67 19.75 8.29 -10.86
CA ASN A 67 19.95 9.67 -10.44
C ASN A 67 19.49 9.85 -9.00
N VAL A 68 20.30 10.45 -8.16
CA VAL A 68 20.00 10.62 -6.73
C VAL A 68 19.76 12.10 -6.42
N ILE A 69 18.64 12.38 -5.76
CA ILE A 69 18.25 13.71 -5.27
C ILE A 69 18.36 13.70 -3.76
N ARG A 70 19.29 14.46 -3.22
CA ARG A 70 19.57 14.56 -1.78
C ARG A 70 20.27 15.87 -1.44
N SER A 71 20.25 16.22 -0.18
CA SER A 71 21.13 17.26 0.37
C SER A 71 22.51 16.67 0.62
N ASP A 72 23.54 17.29 0.06
CA ASP A 72 24.94 16.91 0.27
C ASP A 72 25.86 18.15 0.22
N ILE A 73 27.17 17.97 0.14
CA ILE A 73 28.14 19.05 0.10
C ILE A 73 27.97 19.96 -1.13
N ASN A 74 27.45 19.43 -2.24
CA ASN A 74 27.23 20.19 -3.49
C ASN A 74 25.86 20.87 -3.52
N THR A 75 24.90 20.34 -2.77
CA THR A 75 23.52 20.81 -2.69
C THR A 75 23.07 20.98 -1.23
N PRO A 76 23.78 21.79 -0.43
CA PRO A 76 23.46 21.95 0.98
C PRO A 76 22.08 22.60 1.14
N GLY A 77 21.23 22.01 2.00
CA GLY A 77 19.89 22.55 2.27
C GLY A 77 18.84 22.29 1.19
N LEU A 78 19.14 21.46 0.18
CA LEU A 78 18.14 21.06 -0.82
C LEU A 78 16.96 20.34 -0.16
N LEU A 79 17.23 19.43 0.78
CA LEU A 79 16.27 18.75 1.63
C LEU A 79 16.64 18.97 3.10
N ASN A 80 15.67 19.01 3.98
CA ASN A 80 15.91 19.06 5.44
C ASN A 80 16.34 17.68 6.00
N ASP A 81 15.95 16.61 5.30
CA ASP A 81 16.33 15.25 5.60
C ASP A 81 16.37 14.40 4.34
N ASN A 82 17.30 13.47 4.27
CA ASN A 82 17.47 12.59 3.11
C ASN A 82 16.67 11.28 3.19
N THR A 83 16.03 11.00 4.31
CA THR A 83 15.26 9.75 4.50
C THR A 83 13.88 9.89 3.86
N ILE A 84 13.67 9.24 2.73
CA ILE A 84 12.44 9.34 1.97
C ILE A 84 11.42 8.29 2.44
N GLN A 85 10.28 8.74 2.92
CA GLN A 85 9.22 7.88 3.50
C GLN A 85 8.05 7.64 2.55
N SER A 86 7.77 8.56 1.65
CA SER A 86 6.62 8.47 0.77
C SER A 86 6.87 9.13 -0.58
N ILE A 87 6.29 8.56 -1.65
CA ILE A 87 6.39 9.06 -3.01
C ILE A 87 5.01 8.97 -3.66
N ALA A 88 4.62 9.99 -4.41
CA ALA A 88 3.43 10.00 -5.26
C ALA A 88 3.66 10.92 -6.46
N GLU A 89 2.87 10.75 -7.52
CA GLU A 89 2.89 11.63 -8.69
C GLU A 89 1.57 12.39 -8.79
N ASP A 90 1.64 13.68 -9.10
CA ASP A 90 0.45 14.50 -9.33
C ASP A 90 -0.03 14.42 -10.80
N GLU A 91 -1.11 15.16 -11.13
CA GLU A 91 -1.67 15.15 -12.49
C GLU A 91 -0.78 15.83 -13.55
N ARG A 92 0.22 16.61 -13.11
CA ARG A 92 1.19 17.27 -13.99
C ARG A 92 2.48 16.47 -14.17
N GLY A 93 2.52 15.24 -13.63
CA GLY A 93 3.69 14.37 -13.68
C GLY A 93 4.81 14.77 -12.71
N ARG A 94 4.57 15.67 -11.75
CA ARG A 94 5.57 16.05 -10.75
C ARG A 94 5.58 15.03 -9.63
N ILE A 95 6.75 14.76 -9.09
CA ILE A 95 6.93 13.82 -7.99
C ILE A 95 6.82 14.56 -6.66
N TRP A 96 5.86 14.15 -5.85
CA TRP A 96 5.71 14.58 -4.47
C TRP A 96 6.35 13.55 -3.57
N PHE A 97 7.20 13.98 -2.65
CA PHE A 97 7.85 13.07 -1.73
C PHE A 97 7.94 13.66 -0.32
N GLY A 98 7.85 12.78 0.65
CA GLY A 98 7.91 13.10 2.07
C GLY A 98 9.16 12.50 2.69
N THR A 99 9.76 13.25 3.62
CA THR A 99 10.94 12.86 4.38
C THR A 99 10.63 12.78 5.87
N ASP A 100 11.64 12.45 6.69
CA ASP A 100 11.52 12.56 8.15
C ASP A 100 11.32 14.01 8.59
N HIS A 101 11.76 14.99 7.77
CA HIS A 101 11.64 16.42 8.06
C HIS A 101 11.20 17.21 6.82
N GLY A 102 9.92 17.10 6.47
CA GLY A 102 9.31 17.90 5.42
C GLY A 102 8.79 17.14 4.22
N ALA A 103 8.00 17.84 3.41
CA ALA A 103 7.48 17.37 2.14
C ALA A 103 7.93 18.27 1.00
N TYR A 104 8.13 17.68 -0.16
CA TYR A 104 8.71 18.34 -1.32
C TYR A 104 7.98 17.94 -2.61
N MET A 105 8.11 18.78 -3.59
CA MET A 105 7.65 18.57 -4.96
C MET A 105 8.82 18.74 -5.91
N LEU A 106 9.05 17.74 -6.75
CA LEU A 106 10.07 17.73 -7.80
C LEU A 106 9.40 17.88 -9.15
N ASP A 107 9.79 18.89 -9.90
CA ASP A 107 9.52 18.99 -11.32
C ASP A 107 10.56 18.17 -12.09
N LYS A 108 10.11 17.13 -12.81
CA LYS A 108 10.99 16.18 -13.52
C LYS A 108 11.75 16.84 -14.67
N THR A 109 11.15 17.85 -15.32
CA THR A 109 11.72 18.52 -16.48
C THR A 109 12.81 19.50 -16.08
N SER A 110 12.51 20.40 -15.15
CA SER A 110 13.48 21.41 -14.67
C SER A 110 14.42 20.86 -13.59
N ARG A 111 14.12 19.67 -13.02
CA ARG A 111 14.79 19.07 -11.86
C ARG A 111 14.74 19.94 -10.61
N GLN A 112 13.82 20.89 -10.57
CA GLN A 112 13.67 21.79 -9.44
C GLN A 112 12.89 21.09 -8.31
N VAL A 113 13.47 21.12 -7.11
CA VAL A 113 12.82 20.69 -5.87
C VAL A 113 12.25 21.90 -5.16
N THR A 114 10.98 21.85 -4.79
CA THR A 114 10.29 22.93 -4.07
C THR A 114 9.71 22.37 -2.77
N PRO A 115 10.02 22.95 -1.60
CA PRO A 115 9.41 22.52 -0.35
C PRO A 115 7.92 22.85 -0.33
N LEU A 116 7.12 21.93 0.20
CA LEU A 116 5.70 22.13 0.43
C LEU A 116 5.50 22.75 1.82
N ASP A 117 4.83 23.92 1.87
CA ASP A 117 4.41 24.58 3.11
C ASP A 117 5.52 24.54 4.19
N ALA A 118 6.70 25.08 3.84
CA ALA A 118 7.92 24.97 4.62
C ALA A 118 7.73 25.38 6.10
N GLU A 119 6.91 26.41 6.37
CA GLU A 119 6.65 26.88 7.73
C GLU A 119 5.93 25.84 8.60
N ARG A 120 5.09 24.98 7.99
CA ARG A 120 4.25 24.01 8.72
C ARG A 120 4.79 22.58 8.71
N LEU A 121 5.52 22.21 7.65
CA LEU A 121 5.96 20.83 7.44
C LEU A 121 7.45 20.63 7.66
N GLN A 122 8.26 21.69 7.77
CA GLN A 122 9.72 21.63 7.81
C GLN A 122 10.32 20.68 8.86
N THR A 123 9.62 20.46 9.97
CA THR A 123 10.04 19.55 11.04
C THR A 123 9.12 18.34 11.20
N SER A 124 8.23 18.13 10.23
CA SER A 124 7.23 17.07 10.32
C SER A 124 7.66 15.81 9.60
N PHE A 125 7.54 14.68 10.26
CA PHE A 125 7.66 13.37 9.65
C PHE A 125 6.49 13.11 8.70
N ILE A 126 6.77 12.87 7.42
CA ILE A 126 5.76 12.66 6.37
C ILE A 126 5.69 11.17 6.01
N TYR A 127 4.79 10.45 6.60
CA TYR A 127 4.71 9.00 6.40
C TYR A 127 3.83 8.57 5.22
N SER A 128 2.98 9.45 4.67
CA SER A 128 2.17 9.11 3.51
C SER A 128 1.81 10.32 2.66
N ILE A 129 2.00 10.18 1.34
CA ILE A 129 1.46 11.09 0.33
C ILE A 129 0.63 10.25 -0.64
N ARG A 130 -0.59 10.70 -0.95
CA ARG A 130 -1.54 10.02 -1.84
C ARG A 130 -2.20 11.01 -2.78
N LYS A 131 -2.37 10.61 -4.04
CA LYS A 131 -3.22 11.29 -5.01
C LYS A 131 -4.59 10.65 -5.03
N THR A 132 -5.64 11.46 -5.07
CA THR A 132 -7.01 11.01 -5.34
C THR A 132 -7.43 11.33 -6.76
N SER A 133 -8.47 10.65 -7.22
CA SER A 133 -8.95 10.74 -8.61
C SER A 133 -9.52 12.11 -8.99
N ASP A 134 -9.76 12.99 -8.03
CA ASP A 134 -10.13 14.39 -8.22
C ASP A 134 -8.90 15.33 -8.33
N GLY A 135 -7.70 14.75 -8.42
CA GLY A 135 -6.43 15.48 -8.54
C GLY A 135 -5.89 16.05 -7.23
N ALA A 136 -6.60 15.88 -6.11
CA ALA A 136 -6.10 16.36 -4.82
C ALA A 136 -4.93 15.49 -4.34
N MET A 137 -3.95 16.16 -3.72
CA MET A 137 -2.83 15.51 -3.04
C MET A 137 -3.06 15.53 -1.53
N TRP A 138 -2.93 14.38 -0.90
CA TRP A 138 -3.12 14.20 0.53
C TRP A 138 -1.81 13.87 1.21
N VAL A 139 -1.43 14.65 2.20
CA VAL A 139 -0.17 14.53 2.94
C VAL A 139 -0.48 14.24 4.40
N ALA A 140 0.00 13.10 4.89
CA ALA A 140 -0.21 12.67 6.27
C ALA A 140 1.05 12.86 7.12
N THR A 141 0.91 13.56 8.24
CA THR A 141 1.97 13.84 9.20
C THR A 141 1.44 13.88 10.63
N GLY A 142 2.03 13.13 11.55
CA GLY A 142 1.57 13.04 12.92
C GLY A 142 0.06 12.79 12.99
N HIS A 143 -0.69 13.65 13.65
CA HIS A 143 -2.15 13.62 13.76
C HIS A 143 -2.87 14.51 12.71
N LYS A 144 -2.16 14.93 11.65
CA LYS A 144 -2.71 15.81 10.62
C LYS A 144 -2.76 15.10 9.27
N LEU A 145 -3.86 15.31 8.58
CA LEU A 145 -4.02 14.98 7.18
C LEU A 145 -4.28 16.28 6.42
N LEU A 146 -3.37 16.64 5.51
CA LEU A 146 -3.42 17.88 4.75
C LEU A 146 -3.85 17.59 3.33
N ARG A 147 -4.82 18.36 2.83
CA ARG A 147 -5.28 18.29 1.45
C ARG A 147 -4.73 19.47 0.66
N TYR A 148 -4.06 19.17 -0.45
CA TYR A 148 -3.50 20.16 -1.36
C TYR A 148 -4.16 20.08 -2.73
N LYS A 149 -4.20 21.23 -3.41
CA LYS A 149 -4.37 21.26 -4.87
C LYS A 149 -3.08 20.81 -5.56
N THR A 150 -3.20 20.41 -6.83
CA THR A 150 -2.05 20.03 -7.67
C THR A 150 -0.97 21.12 -7.71
N GLU A 151 -1.34 22.40 -7.61
CA GLU A 151 -0.36 23.49 -7.60
C GLU A 151 0.53 23.56 -6.34
N GLY A 152 0.30 22.69 -5.37
CA GLY A 152 1.01 22.71 -4.08
C GLY A 152 0.38 23.68 -3.07
N LYS A 153 -0.81 24.21 -3.37
CA LYS A 153 -1.53 25.10 -2.44
C LYS A 153 -2.36 24.29 -1.46
N LEU A 154 -2.09 24.48 -0.16
CA LEU A 154 -2.88 23.88 0.92
C LEU A 154 -4.33 24.36 0.85
N GLN A 155 -5.27 23.41 0.83
CA GLN A 155 -6.70 23.67 0.87
C GLN A 155 -7.23 23.58 2.29
N LYS A 156 -6.90 22.49 3.00
CA LYS A 156 -7.40 22.24 4.35
C LYS A 156 -6.51 21.28 5.12
N THR A 157 -6.54 21.42 6.43
CA THR A 157 -5.94 20.50 7.40
C THR A 157 -7.05 19.84 8.21
N TYR A 158 -7.02 18.51 8.27
CA TYR A 158 -7.88 17.69 9.11
C TYR A 158 -7.05 17.20 10.29
N LEU A 159 -7.60 17.36 11.48
CA LEU A 159 -6.98 16.88 12.71
C LEU A 159 -7.60 15.54 13.07
N LEU A 160 -6.76 14.57 13.40
CA LEU A 160 -7.16 13.22 13.77
C LEU A 160 -6.97 13.05 15.27
N TYR A 161 -8.05 12.69 15.95
CA TYR A 161 -8.06 12.46 17.38
C TYR A 161 -8.67 11.09 17.68
N ASP A 162 -8.27 10.51 18.81
CA ASP A 162 -8.90 9.33 19.36
C ASP A 162 -10.21 9.69 20.10
N HIS A 163 -10.90 8.68 20.63
CA HIS A 163 -12.15 8.85 21.37
C HIS A 163 -11.96 9.60 22.71
N GLU A 164 -10.73 9.70 23.23
CA GLU A 164 -10.39 10.48 24.41
C GLU A 164 -9.97 11.94 24.07
N GLY A 165 -9.98 12.29 22.79
CA GLY A 165 -9.55 13.60 22.30
C GLY A 165 -8.03 13.79 22.24
N LYS A 166 -7.26 12.70 22.30
CA LYS A 166 -5.80 12.73 22.11
C LYS A 166 -5.44 12.64 20.63
N PRO A 167 -4.33 13.25 20.19
CA PRO A 167 -3.85 13.14 18.83
C PRO A 167 -3.69 11.68 18.40
N SER A 168 -4.28 11.31 17.26
CA SER A 168 -4.15 10.02 16.63
C SER A 168 -3.60 10.17 15.20
N TRP A 169 -3.21 9.08 14.56
CA TRP A 169 -2.59 9.15 13.23
C TRP A 169 -3.32 8.27 12.23
N MET A 170 -3.25 8.67 10.96
CA MET A 170 -3.71 7.86 9.85
C MET A 170 -2.70 6.72 9.61
N ALA A 171 -3.17 5.49 9.63
CA ALA A 171 -2.34 4.32 9.31
C ALA A 171 -2.48 3.87 7.85
N GLY A 172 -3.69 3.89 7.31
CA GLY A 172 -3.97 3.52 5.92
C GLY A 172 -4.85 4.54 5.20
N PHE A 173 -4.74 4.58 3.87
CA PHE A 173 -5.53 5.45 2.99
C PHE A 173 -5.97 4.66 1.76
N CYS A 174 -7.25 4.70 1.45
CA CYS A 174 -7.82 4.07 0.27
C CYS A 174 -8.87 4.98 -0.37
N GLU A 175 -8.73 5.27 -1.65
CA GLU A 175 -9.84 5.77 -2.47
C GLU A 175 -10.50 4.57 -3.15
N SER A 176 -11.80 4.38 -2.87
CA SER A 176 -12.57 3.29 -3.46
C SER A 176 -12.86 3.53 -4.94
N ARG A 177 -13.28 2.47 -5.66
CA ARG A 177 -13.77 2.58 -7.04
C ARG A 177 -14.95 3.55 -7.19
N GLN A 178 -15.74 3.72 -6.12
CA GLN A 178 -16.83 4.69 -6.04
C GLN A 178 -16.36 6.10 -5.66
N LYS A 179 -15.06 6.36 -5.70
CA LYS A 179 -14.45 7.66 -5.35
C LYS A 179 -14.69 8.09 -3.89
N GLN A 180 -14.90 7.12 -3.02
CA GLN A 180 -15.03 7.34 -1.60
C GLN A 180 -13.66 7.20 -0.94
N ILE A 181 -13.26 8.18 -0.14
CA ILE A 181 -12.02 8.14 0.61
C ILE A 181 -12.29 7.52 1.97
N LEU A 182 -11.55 6.46 2.28
CA LEU A 182 -11.50 5.80 3.57
C LEU A 182 -10.08 5.89 4.13
N ILE A 183 -9.98 6.14 5.43
CA ILE A 183 -8.71 6.09 6.17
C ILE A 183 -8.86 5.20 7.39
N THR A 184 -7.79 4.51 7.77
CA THR A 184 -7.71 3.86 9.07
C THR A 184 -7.01 4.81 10.06
N VAL A 185 -7.58 4.97 11.24
CA VAL A 185 -7.05 5.82 12.31
C VAL A 185 -6.74 4.94 13.50
N GLY A 186 -5.52 4.51 13.63
CA GLY A 186 -5.01 3.75 14.76
C GLY A 186 -5.99 2.69 15.30
N ARG A 187 -6.34 2.81 16.58
CA ARG A 187 -7.34 1.97 17.26
C ARG A 187 -8.77 2.50 17.15
N GLU A 188 -8.96 3.63 16.49
CA GLU A 188 -10.26 4.32 16.38
C GLU A 188 -11.15 3.76 15.28
N GLY A 189 -10.55 3.12 14.27
CA GLY A 189 -11.29 2.44 13.22
C GLY A 189 -11.13 3.02 11.83
N ILE A 190 -12.16 2.79 11.02
CA ILE A 190 -12.24 3.29 9.66
C ILE A 190 -13.05 4.57 9.62
N TYR A 191 -12.45 5.63 9.10
CA TYR A 191 -13.10 6.92 8.90
C TYR A 191 -13.37 7.13 7.43
N ARG A 192 -14.51 7.73 7.14
CA ARG A 192 -14.96 8.07 5.80
C ARG A 192 -14.99 9.58 5.62
N TYR A 193 -14.45 10.04 4.50
CA TYR A 193 -14.53 11.43 4.10
C TYR A 193 -15.92 11.76 3.54
N ASP A 194 -16.58 12.76 4.11
CA ASP A 194 -17.81 13.33 3.59
C ASP A 194 -17.50 14.63 2.84
N LYS A 195 -17.71 14.60 1.50
CA LYS A 195 -17.48 15.76 0.63
C LYS A 195 -18.42 16.92 0.90
N LYS A 196 -19.62 16.67 1.46
CA LYS A 196 -20.63 17.71 1.69
C LYS A 196 -20.27 18.55 2.90
N THR A 197 -19.85 17.89 3.98
CA THR A 197 -19.45 18.55 5.23
C THR A 197 -17.95 18.86 5.24
N ASP A 198 -17.20 18.32 4.30
CA ASP A 198 -15.75 18.42 4.20
C ASP A 198 -15.06 17.98 5.52
N THR A 199 -15.47 16.82 6.03
CA THR A 199 -14.96 16.24 7.29
C THR A 199 -14.77 14.75 7.17
N PHE A 200 -13.94 14.16 8.06
CA PHE A 200 -13.87 12.74 8.30
C PHE A 200 -14.77 12.35 9.46
N THR A 201 -15.59 11.31 9.28
CA THR A 201 -16.45 10.75 10.32
C THR A 201 -16.14 9.29 10.54
N CYS A 202 -16.22 8.81 11.77
CA CYS A 202 -16.07 7.39 12.05
C CYS A 202 -17.16 6.61 11.32
N TYR A 203 -16.73 5.67 10.49
CA TYR A 203 -17.61 4.83 9.67
C TYR A 203 -17.81 3.45 10.30
N ALA A 204 -16.73 2.89 10.83
CA ALA A 204 -16.76 1.60 11.51
C ALA A 204 -15.69 1.54 12.59
N ASN A 205 -16.09 1.18 13.80
CA ASN A 205 -15.16 0.93 14.91
C ASN A 205 -14.39 -0.37 14.65
N PRO A 206 -13.13 -0.47 15.06
CA PRO A 206 -12.39 -1.72 14.94
C PRO A 206 -12.94 -2.74 15.94
N PRO A 207 -12.90 -4.04 15.61
CA PRO A 207 -13.29 -5.06 16.57
C PRO A 207 -12.32 -5.04 17.76
N SER A 208 -12.86 -4.96 19.00
CA SER A 208 -12.10 -5.16 20.26
C SER A 208 -10.83 -4.29 20.40
N GLY A 209 -10.85 -3.03 19.97
CA GLY A 209 -9.73 -2.09 20.15
C GLY A 209 -8.47 -2.42 19.37
N ARG A 210 -8.59 -3.16 18.27
CA ARG A 210 -7.46 -3.54 17.41
C ARG A 210 -6.87 -2.34 16.68
N ASN A 211 -5.56 -2.35 16.53
CA ASN A 211 -4.84 -1.32 15.80
C ASN A 211 -4.81 -1.65 14.30
N LEU A 212 -5.50 -0.86 13.49
CA LEU A 212 -5.56 -0.99 12.04
C LEU A 212 -4.32 -0.35 11.41
N THR A 213 -3.68 -1.04 10.45
CA THR A 213 -2.40 -0.61 9.87
C THR A 213 -2.50 -0.17 8.42
N CYS A 214 -3.32 -0.84 7.62
CA CYS A 214 -3.47 -0.54 6.20
C CYS A 214 -4.86 -0.93 5.71
N ILE A 215 -5.27 -0.41 4.56
CA ILE A 215 -6.56 -0.69 3.95
C ILE A 215 -6.42 -0.66 2.42
N VAL A 216 -7.03 -1.65 1.75
CA VAL A 216 -7.13 -1.71 0.30
C VAL A 216 -8.50 -2.24 -0.10
N GLN A 217 -9.12 -1.68 -1.14
CA GLN A 217 -10.37 -2.23 -1.67
C GLN A 217 -10.09 -3.48 -2.49
N ASP A 218 -10.90 -4.53 -2.28
CA ASP A 218 -10.91 -5.69 -3.18
C ASP A 218 -11.28 -5.27 -4.61
N ARG A 219 -10.59 -5.82 -5.61
CA ARG A 219 -10.74 -5.38 -6.99
C ARG A 219 -12.04 -5.83 -7.65
N THR A 220 -12.59 -6.93 -7.19
CA THR A 220 -13.79 -7.56 -7.74
C THR A 220 -15.05 -7.25 -6.92
N HIS A 221 -14.88 -7.08 -5.61
CA HIS A 221 -15.97 -6.89 -4.67
C HIS A 221 -16.00 -5.48 -4.05
N ASN A 222 -17.06 -5.16 -3.34
CA ASN A 222 -17.21 -3.86 -2.66
C ASN A 222 -16.71 -3.88 -1.21
N TYR A 223 -16.04 -4.92 -0.77
CA TYR A 223 -15.41 -4.97 0.53
C TYR A 223 -13.94 -4.53 0.48
N PHE A 224 -13.33 -4.42 1.66
CA PHE A 224 -11.96 -3.97 1.83
C PHE A 224 -11.18 -4.97 2.68
N TRP A 225 -9.92 -5.15 2.34
CA TRP A 225 -8.94 -5.85 3.15
C TRP A 225 -8.28 -4.85 4.08
N VAL A 226 -8.25 -5.17 5.36
CA VAL A 226 -7.72 -4.29 6.41
C VAL A 226 -6.70 -5.06 7.22
N GLY A 227 -5.47 -4.56 7.23
CA GLY A 227 -4.39 -5.13 8.05
C GLY A 227 -4.49 -4.66 9.50
N THR A 228 -4.00 -5.48 10.42
CA THR A 228 -3.87 -5.16 11.84
C THR A 228 -2.44 -5.34 12.33
N SER A 229 -2.12 -4.81 13.51
CA SER A 229 -0.77 -4.94 14.10
C SER A 229 -0.56 -6.23 14.89
N SER A 230 -1.56 -7.09 15.06
CA SER A 230 -1.42 -8.31 15.87
C SER A 230 -2.33 -9.46 15.47
N ASP A 231 -3.44 -9.16 14.76
CA ASP A 231 -4.52 -10.12 14.53
C ASP A 231 -4.70 -10.47 13.05
N GLY A 232 -3.68 -10.19 12.25
CA GLY A 232 -3.66 -10.52 10.84
C GLY A 232 -4.56 -9.62 10.01
N LEU A 233 -5.36 -10.22 9.15
CA LEU A 233 -6.15 -9.56 8.13
C LEU A 233 -7.64 -9.64 8.45
N LEU A 234 -8.33 -8.50 8.28
CA LEU A 234 -9.77 -8.40 8.36
C LEU A 234 -10.36 -8.14 6.97
N LEU A 235 -11.52 -8.72 6.72
CA LEU A 235 -12.40 -8.31 5.63
C LEU A 235 -13.43 -7.34 6.21
N PHE A 236 -13.46 -6.12 5.69
CA PHE A 236 -14.45 -5.10 6.02
C PHE A 236 -15.47 -4.99 4.89
N ASP A 237 -16.71 -5.36 5.16
CA ASP A 237 -17.83 -5.29 4.21
C ASP A 237 -18.81 -4.18 4.62
N PRO A 238 -18.79 -3.01 3.95
CA PRO A 238 -19.70 -1.91 4.25
C PRO A 238 -21.19 -2.24 4.06
N SER A 239 -21.52 -3.29 3.32
CA SER A 239 -22.90 -3.71 3.04
C SER A 239 -23.45 -4.69 4.07
N ALA A 240 -22.58 -5.28 4.89
CA ALA A 240 -22.97 -6.23 5.91
C ALA A 240 -23.65 -5.54 7.12
N PRO A 241 -24.48 -6.25 7.88
CA PRO A 241 -24.99 -5.76 9.16
C PRO A 241 -23.86 -5.33 10.10
N LYS A 242 -24.13 -4.34 10.99
CA LYS A 242 -23.10 -3.78 11.89
C LYS A 242 -22.36 -4.85 12.71
N ASP A 243 -23.04 -5.89 13.14
CA ASP A 243 -22.46 -6.96 13.97
C ASP A 243 -21.57 -7.93 13.18
N SER A 244 -21.64 -7.91 11.84
CA SER A 244 -20.87 -8.76 10.94
C SER A 244 -20.08 -7.98 9.89
N ILE A 245 -19.90 -6.68 10.11
CA ILE A 245 -19.19 -5.78 9.19
C ILE A 245 -17.71 -6.15 9.00
N TYR A 246 -17.14 -6.87 9.98
CA TYR A 246 -15.79 -7.42 9.90
C TYR A 246 -15.82 -8.95 9.95
N THR A 247 -15.07 -9.56 9.04
CA THR A 247 -14.81 -11.00 9.06
C THR A 247 -13.30 -11.24 9.17
N TYR A 248 -12.91 -12.15 10.06
CA TYR A 248 -11.51 -12.49 10.26
C TYR A 248 -11.04 -13.45 9.17
N SER A 249 -9.85 -13.19 8.64
CA SER A 249 -9.14 -14.15 7.82
C SER A 249 -8.25 -15.02 8.71
N PRO A 250 -7.96 -16.27 8.32
CA PRO A 250 -6.89 -17.04 8.94
C PRO A 250 -5.59 -16.24 8.96
N LEU A 251 -4.82 -16.36 10.05
CA LEU A 251 -3.51 -15.73 10.14
C LEU A 251 -2.61 -16.27 9.03
N PRO A 252 -1.94 -15.40 8.30
CA PRO A 252 -0.92 -15.84 7.36
C PRO A 252 0.24 -16.50 8.12
N VAL A 253 0.94 -17.40 7.45
CA VAL A 253 2.10 -18.12 8.01
C VAL A 253 3.34 -17.73 7.22
N ASN A 254 4.44 -17.49 7.94
CA ASN A 254 5.74 -17.25 7.34
C ASN A 254 6.33 -18.56 6.74
N PRO A 255 7.45 -18.51 6.01
CA PRO A 255 8.08 -19.71 5.46
C PRO A 255 8.50 -20.76 6.49
N MET A 256 8.63 -20.38 7.77
CA MET A 256 8.94 -21.30 8.88
C MET A 256 7.69 -21.94 9.49
N GLY A 257 6.48 -21.57 9.02
CA GLY A 257 5.22 -22.08 9.54
C GLY A 257 4.67 -21.34 10.75
N GLU A 258 5.25 -20.20 11.11
CA GLU A 258 4.80 -19.38 12.24
C GLU A 258 3.70 -18.40 11.79
N ALA A 259 2.67 -18.23 12.61
CA ALA A 259 1.59 -17.30 12.35
C ALA A 259 2.05 -15.85 12.49
N GLU A 260 1.74 -15.01 11.50
CA GLU A 260 2.10 -13.60 11.48
C GLU A 260 0.87 -12.71 11.52
N GLY A 261 0.69 -12.00 12.63
CA GLY A 261 -0.45 -11.12 12.85
C GLY A 261 -0.20 -9.65 12.47
N ASP A 262 1.06 -9.24 12.29
CA ASP A 262 1.45 -7.85 12.05
C ASP A 262 1.52 -7.55 10.55
N ILE A 263 0.44 -7.05 9.99
CA ILE A 263 0.35 -6.70 8.57
C ILE A 263 0.77 -5.24 8.38
N LEU A 264 1.87 -5.03 7.69
CA LEU A 264 2.44 -3.69 7.47
C LEU A 264 1.93 -3.02 6.19
N TYR A 265 1.73 -3.81 5.14
CA TYR A 265 1.29 -3.30 3.84
C TYR A 265 0.46 -4.33 3.08
N LEU A 266 -0.48 -3.84 2.28
CA LEU A 266 -1.35 -4.63 1.42
C LEU A 266 -1.37 -4.06 0.00
N GLU A 267 -1.32 -4.93 -0.99
CA GLU A 267 -1.52 -4.61 -2.40
C GLU A 267 -2.23 -5.77 -3.09
N GLN A 268 -3.28 -5.50 -3.84
CA GLN A 268 -3.92 -6.54 -4.66
C GLN A 268 -3.49 -6.43 -6.12
N ASP A 269 -3.09 -7.54 -6.68
CA ASP A 269 -2.65 -7.57 -8.07
C ASP A 269 -3.81 -7.46 -9.06
N ASN A 270 -3.50 -6.95 -10.27
CA ASN A 270 -4.51 -6.65 -11.28
C ASN A 270 -4.89 -7.85 -12.15
N ARG A 271 -4.05 -8.88 -12.19
CA ARG A 271 -4.21 -9.99 -13.15
C ARG A 271 -4.89 -11.20 -12.52
N GLU A 272 -4.37 -11.63 -11.39
CA GLU A 272 -4.77 -12.88 -10.76
C GLU A 272 -5.60 -12.67 -9.48
N GLY A 273 -5.79 -11.41 -9.06
CA GLY A 273 -6.50 -11.07 -7.84
C GLY A 273 -5.76 -11.51 -6.56
N ILE A 274 -4.44 -11.77 -6.68
CA ILE A 274 -3.62 -12.12 -5.53
C ILE A 274 -3.49 -10.90 -4.62
N LEU A 275 -3.80 -11.10 -3.34
CA LEU A 275 -3.54 -10.12 -2.30
C LEU A 275 -2.14 -10.36 -1.74
N TRP A 276 -1.25 -9.43 -2.03
CA TRP A 276 0.09 -9.39 -1.50
C TRP A 276 0.10 -8.65 -0.19
N MET A 277 0.79 -9.19 0.78
CA MET A 277 0.98 -8.54 2.08
C MET A 277 2.41 -8.66 2.56
N THR A 278 2.89 -7.63 3.22
CA THR A 278 4.14 -7.69 3.96
C THR A 278 3.86 -7.72 5.45
N THR A 279 4.63 -8.54 6.14
CA THR A 279 4.71 -8.60 7.58
C THR A 279 6.09 -8.09 8.02
N ARG A 280 6.46 -8.25 9.28
CA ARG A 280 7.81 -7.88 9.73
C ARG A 280 8.89 -8.77 9.14
N SER A 281 8.56 -10.02 8.81
CA SER A 281 9.55 -11.02 8.41
C SER A 281 9.31 -11.58 7.01
N SER A 282 8.16 -11.34 6.39
CA SER A 282 7.77 -12.08 5.19
C SER A 282 6.98 -11.25 4.17
N LEU A 283 7.11 -11.65 2.92
CA LEU A 283 6.17 -11.33 1.84
C LEU A 283 5.26 -12.55 1.61
N ILE A 284 3.97 -12.35 1.73
CA ILE A 284 2.97 -13.40 1.67
C ILE A 284 1.99 -13.10 0.55
N ALA A 285 1.63 -14.12 -0.21
CA ALA A 285 0.63 -14.04 -1.28
C ALA A 285 -0.61 -14.85 -0.88
N MET A 286 -1.77 -14.19 -0.88
CA MET A 286 -3.06 -14.80 -0.55
C MET A 286 -4.00 -14.72 -1.74
N ARG A 287 -4.84 -15.73 -1.91
CA ARG A 287 -5.92 -15.74 -2.91
C ARG A 287 -7.26 -15.94 -2.21
N TYR A 288 -8.26 -15.18 -2.63
CA TYR A 288 -9.62 -15.37 -2.11
C TYR A 288 -10.27 -16.59 -2.76
N ASP A 289 -10.77 -17.50 -1.93
CA ASP A 289 -11.53 -18.69 -2.33
C ASP A 289 -13.03 -18.35 -2.22
N GLU A 290 -13.66 -18.07 -3.35
CA GLU A 290 -15.08 -17.69 -3.44
C GLU A 290 -16.01 -18.77 -2.86
N ALA A 291 -15.70 -20.04 -3.10
CA ALA A 291 -16.53 -21.15 -2.64
C ALA A 291 -16.53 -21.30 -1.12
N ARG A 292 -15.41 -20.96 -0.49
CA ARG A 292 -15.23 -21.06 0.96
C ARG A 292 -15.33 -19.71 1.67
N ARG A 293 -15.42 -18.61 0.90
CA ARG A 293 -15.45 -17.24 1.41
C ARG A 293 -14.32 -16.93 2.38
N CYS A 294 -13.10 -17.40 2.07
CA CYS A 294 -11.93 -17.17 2.90
C CYS A 294 -10.68 -16.94 2.03
N LEU A 295 -9.70 -16.27 2.62
CA LEU A 295 -8.38 -16.19 2.03
C LEU A 295 -7.60 -17.48 2.26
N ARG A 296 -6.85 -17.89 1.23
CA ARG A 296 -5.91 -18.99 1.29
C ARG A 296 -4.53 -18.51 0.88
N GLN A 297 -3.55 -18.89 1.64
CA GLN A 297 -2.17 -18.66 1.29
C GLN A 297 -1.82 -19.49 0.04
N THR A 298 -1.13 -18.86 -0.91
CA THR A 298 -0.60 -19.56 -2.08
C THR A 298 0.67 -20.31 -1.71
N ASP A 299 1.15 -21.15 -2.63
CA ASP A 299 2.43 -21.88 -2.44
C ASP A 299 3.66 -20.98 -2.64
N PHE A 300 3.46 -19.68 -2.85
CA PHE A 300 4.54 -18.73 -2.98
C PHE A 300 5.38 -18.69 -1.69
N ARG A 301 6.70 -18.79 -1.88
CA ARG A 301 7.69 -18.63 -0.82
C ARG A 301 8.74 -17.65 -1.30
N LEU A 302 9.02 -16.65 -0.49
CA LEU A 302 10.15 -15.77 -0.74
C LEU A 302 11.45 -16.56 -0.51
N PRO A 303 12.38 -16.61 -1.50
CA PRO A 303 13.66 -17.24 -1.28
C PRO A 303 14.41 -16.63 -0.08
N ALA A 304 15.05 -17.46 0.72
CA ALA A 304 15.71 -17.03 1.97
C ALA A 304 16.81 -15.97 1.74
N GLU A 305 17.40 -15.94 0.57
CA GLU A 305 18.40 -14.96 0.15
C GLU A 305 17.90 -13.51 0.06
N TYR A 306 16.57 -13.30 -0.06
CA TYR A 306 15.97 -11.97 -0.14
C TYR A 306 15.58 -11.37 1.23
N GLY A 307 15.93 -12.04 2.31
CA GLY A 307 16.01 -11.48 3.66
C GLY A 307 14.69 -11.18 4.36
N ASN A 308 14.83 -10.69 5.57
CA ASN A 308 13.79 -10.62 6.60
C ASN A 308 13.15 -9.22 6.77
N MET A 309 13.42 -8.24 5.88
CA MET A 309 12.90 -6.88 6.08
C MET A 309 12.22 -6.33 4.83
N LEU A 310 10.96 -6.73 4.64
CA LEU A 310 10.08 -6.21 3.59
C LEU A 310 9.04 -5.27 4.21
N ASN A 311 9.37 -3.99 4.32
CA ASN A 311 8.41 -3.01 4.85
C ASN A 311 7.31 -2.63 3.87
N LYS A 312 7.62 -2.60 2.57
CA LYS A 312 6.67 -2.26 1.50
C LYS A 312 7.15 -2.85 0.17
N PHE A 313 6.22 -3.22 -0.69
CA PHE A 313 6.49 -3.51 -2.09
C PHE A 313 5.53 -2.71 -2.96
N THR A 314 5.91 -2.46 -4.21
CA THR A 314 5.07 -1.82 -5.20
C THR A 314 5.15 -2.63 -6.47
N ARG A 315 4.00 -2.87 -7.08
CA ARG A 315 3.96 -3.50 -8.40
C ARG A 315 4.25 -2.47 -9.48
N THR A 316 5.13 -2.80 -10.38
CA THR A 316 5.35 -2.02 -11.59
C THR A 316 4.25 -2.30 -12.61
N LYS A 317 3.86 -1.28 -13.38
CA LYS A 317 3.00 -1.46 -14.55
C LYS A 317 3.83 -2.12 -15.63
N THR A 318 3.79 -3.44 -15.77
CA THR A 318 4.34 -4.09 -16.97
C THR A 318 3.36 -3.89 -18.10
N GLU A 319 3.72 -3.10 -19.09
CA GLU A 319 3.11 -3.16 -20.41
C GLU A 319 3.44 -4.53 -20.99
N THR A 320 2.41 -5.33 -21.19
CA THR A 320 2.49 -6.45 -22.10
C THR A 320 2.15 -5.92 -23.48
N SER A 321 3.16 -5.59 -24.29
CA SER A 321 3.02 -5.67 -25.73
C SER A 321 2.70 -7.14 -26.04
N GLY A 322 1.43 -7.40 -26.35
CA GLY A 322 0.96 -8.65 -26.91
C GLY A 322 1.11 -8.63 -28.40
#